data_6fbb9668ab9525a56b851e66b1c11196
#
_entry.id   6fbb9668ab9525a56b851e66b1c11196
#
_cell.length_a   1.000
_cell.length_b   1.000
_cell.length_c   1.000
_cell.angle_alpha   90.00
_cell.angle_beta   90.00
_cell.angle_gamma   90.00
#
_symmetry.space_group_name_H-M   'P 1'
#
loop_
_entity.id
_entity.type
_entity.pdbx_description
1 polymer ?
#
loop_
_entity_poly.entity_id
_entity_poly.type
_entity_poly.pdbx_seq_one_letter_code
_entity_poly.pdbx_strand_id
1 'polypeptide(L)'
;CPALRVGALSHCLLPSRGRVGVAGVRGLELRELGARYADEALHLMLHELERRNVRAAACNAKIFGGGNMFPAQRGAGVPVGRRNGEAARQLLNAHGIEVVSESLFGQGHRQVVFDIASGDVWARQLPPTDGGAGASA
;
A
#
# COMPACT_ATOMS: atom_id res chain seq x y z
N CYS A 1 3.92 0.08 -15.31
CA CYS A 1 4.25 -0.65 -16.57
C CYS A 1 5.37 0.08 -17.29
N PRO A 2 6.64 -0.40 -17.22
CA PRO A 2 7.79 0.32 -17.80
C PRO A 2 7.66 0.50 -19.32
N ALA A 3 7.19 -0.52 -20.01
CA ALA A 3 7.09 -0.51 -21.47
C ALA A 3 6.15 0.59 -22.00
N LEU A 4 5.08 0.88 -21.27
CA LEU A 4 4.08 1.87 -21.68
C LEU A 4 4.21 3.20 -20.92
N ARG A 5 5.15 3.29 -19.97
CA ARG A 5 5.34 4.46 -19.10
C ARG A 5 4.03 4.88 -18.38
N VAL A 6 3.27 3.90 -17.96
CA VAL A 6 2.04 4.10 -17.19
C VAL A 6 2.30 3.69 -15.74
N GLY A 7 1.91 4.53 -14.83
CA GLY A 7 2.04 4.26 -13.40
C GLY A 7 0.78 4.60 -12.61
N ALA A 8 0.65 3.99 -11.46
CA ALA A 8 -0.40 4.25 -10.49
C ALA A 8 0.18 4.20 -9.08
N LEU A 9 -0.36 5.03 -8.19
CA LEU A 9 0.01 5.09 -6.79
C LEU A 9 -1.26 5.02 -5.94
N SER A 10 -1.24 4.19 -4.92
CA SER A 10 -2.28 4.20 -3.89
C SER A 10 -1.69 4.28 -2.49
N HIS A 11 -2.47 4.80 -1.56
CA HIS A 11 -2.15 4.87 -0.15
C HIS A 11 -3.25 4.22 0.66
N CYS A 12 -3.03 2.99 1.11
CA CYS A 12 -3.97 2.25 1.94
C CYS A 12 -3.63 2.38 3.44
N LEU A 13 -4.66 2.33 4.27
CA LEU A 13 -4.56 2.44 5.74
C LEU A 13 -4.87 1.12 6.45
N LEU A 14 -5.58 0.22 5.80
CA LEU A 14 -6.03 -1.07 6.32
C LEU A 14 -5.84 -2.16 5.27
N PRO A 15 -5.65 -3.43 5.67
CA PRO A 15 -5.46 -4.51 4.70
C PRO A 15 -6.74 -4.84 3.93
N SER A 16 -7.90 -4.83 4.60
CA SER A 16 -9.23 -5.11 4.02
C SER A 16 -10.33 -4.63 4.95
N ARG A 17 -11.59 -4.63 4.46
CA ARG A 17 -12.78 -4.37 5.31
C ARG A 17 -13.10 -5.48 6.32
N GLY A 18 -12.36 -6.57 6.35
CA GLY A 18 -12.55 -7.66 7.30
C GLY A 18 -13.57 -8.74 6.88
N ARG A 19 -14.13 -8.67 5.69
CA ARG A 19 -15.10 -9.67 5.16
C ARG A 19 -14.62 -10.42 3.94
N VAL A 20 -13.50 -10.06 3.36
CA VAL A 20 -13.03 -10.66 2.11
C VAL A 20 -11.63 -11.18 2.33
N GLY A 21 -11.44 -12.47 2.15
CA GLY A 21 -10.11 -13.07 2.10
C GLY A 21 -9.31 -12.52 0.92
N VAL A 22 -8.04 -12.93 0.83
CA VAL A 22 -7.06 -12.56 -0.21
C VAL A 22 -7.60 -12.72 -1.66
N ALA A 23 -8.74 -13.37 -1.82
CA ALA A 23 -9.39 -13.66 -3.10
C ALA A 23 -10.13 -12.48 -3.75
N GLY A 24 -10.01 -11.28 -3.20
CA GLY A 24 -10.52 -10.08 -3.86
C GLY A 24 -11.90 -9.60 -3.38
N VAL A 25 -12.28 -8.50 -3.93
CA VAL A 25 -13.46 -7.67 -3.60
C VAL A 25 -14.71 -8.24 -4.28
N ARG A 26 -15.04 -9.49 -3.99
CA ARG A 26 -16.19 -10.15 -4.62
C ARG A 26 -17.50 -9.56 -4.11
N GLY A 27 -18.35 -9.13 -5.03
CA GLY A 27 -19.74 -8.72 -4.74
C GLY A 27 -19.91 -7.23 -4.42
N LEU A 28 -18.85 -6.42 -4.49
CA LEU A 28 -18.96 -4.95 -4.42
C LEU A 28 -18.89 -4.34 -5.82
N GLU A 29 -19.70 -3.31 -6.04
CA GLU A 29 -19.57 -2.50 -7.25
C GLU A 29 -18.39 -1.53 -7.13
N LEU A 30 -17.77 -1.14 -8.26
CA LEU A 30 -16.59 -0.24 -8.25
C LEU A 30 -16.82 1.05 -7.45
N ARG A 31 -18.04 1.61 -7.49
CA ARG A 31 -18.40 2.83 -6.74
C ARG A 31 -18.41 2.64 -5.21
N GLU A 32 -18.46 1.39 -4.74
CA GLU A 32 -18.50 1.05 -3.31
C GLU A 32 -17.10 0.81 -2.75
N LEU A 33 -16.09 0.74 -3.62
CA LEU A 33 -14.71 0.49 -3.25
C LEU A 33 -14.03 1.74 -2.70
N GLY A 34 -13.19 1.55 -1.70
CA GLY A 34 -12.46 2.62 -1.04
C GLY A 34 -10.96 2.39 -1.02
N ALA A 35 -10.19 3.33 -1.53
CA ALA A 35 -8.74 3.25 -1.60
C ALA A 35 -8.02 3.14 -0.23
N ARG A 36 -8.75 3.26 0.88
CA ARG A 36 -8.18 3.06 2.23
C ARG A 36 -7.90 1.60 2.56
N TYR A 37 -8.50 0.65 1.83
CA TYR A 37 -8.28 -0.79 1.99
C TYR A 37 -7.37 -1.30 0.88
N ALA A 38 -6.34 -2.07 1.23
CA ALA A 38 -5.31 -2.49 0.26
C ALA A 38 -5.90 -3.34 -0.88
N ASP A 39 -6.80 -4.26 -0.57
CA ASP A 39 -7.49 -5.10 -1.55
C ASP A 39 -8.36 -4.29 -2.51
N GLU A 40 -9.13 -3.35 -1.99
CA GLU A 40 -9.99 -2.48 -2.80
C GLU A 40 -9.17 -1.49 -3.63
N ALA A 41 -8.12 -0.90 -3.03
CA ALA A 41 -7.22 0.00 -3.74
C ALA A 41 -6.54 -0.68 -4.93
N LEU A 42 -6.04 -1.91 -4.74
CA LEU A 42 -5.43 -2.66 -5.83
C LEU A 42 -6.47 -2.98 -6.92
N HIS A 43 -7.67 -3.38 -6.54
CA HIS A 43 -8.73 -3.65 -7.52
C HIS A 43 -9.07 -2.41 -8.37
N LEU A 44 -9.19 -1.24 -7.74
CA LEU A 44 -9.40 0.03 -8.45
C LEU A 44 -8.24 0.35 -9.40
N MET A 45 -7.00 0.16 -8.96
CA MET A 45 -5.81 0.39 -9.81
C MET A 45 -5.79 -0.55 -11.01
N LEU A 46 -6.06 -1.84 -10.79
CA LEU A 46 -6.08 -2.84 -11.86
C LEU A 46 -7.20 -2.55 -12.87
N HIS A 47 -8.37 -2.15 -12.42
CA HIS A 47 -9.46 -1.75 -13.30
C HIS A 47 -9.06 -0.56 -14.18
N GLU A 48 -8.43 0.47 -13.61
CA GLU A 48 -7.97 1.62 -14.37
C GLU A 48 -6.83 1.29 -15.35
N LEU A 49 -5.95 0.36 -15.00
CA LEU A 49 -4.90 -0.12 -15.91
C LEU A 49 -5.52 -0.90 -17.08
N GLU A 50 -6.48 -1.79 -16.79
CA GLU A 50 -7.18 -2.56 -17.82
C GLU A 50 -7.92 -1.67 -18.82
N ARG A 51 -8.59 -0.62 -18.36
CA ARG A 51 -9.20 0.40 -19.24
C ARG A 51 -8.21 1.08 -20.18
N ARG A 52 -6.93 1.05 -19.84
CA ARG A 52 -5.82 1.57 -20.67
C ARG A 52 -5.09 0.47 -21.44
N ASN A 53 -5.68 -0.73 -21.51
CA ASN A 53 -5.08 -1.91 -22.13
C ASN A 53 -3.71 -2.31 -21.51
N VAL A 54 -3.52 -2.04 -20.22
CA VAL A 54 -2.33 -2.44 -19.47
C VAL A 54 -2.66 -3.69 -18.65
N ARG A 55 -1.97 -4.79 -18.93
CA ARG A 55 -2.14 -6.04 -18.19
C ARG A 55 -1.37 -5.99 -16.86
N ALA A 56 -1.95 -6.54 -15.80
CA ALA A 56 -1.31 -6.63 -14.49
C ALA A 56 0.08 -7.28 -14.55
N ALA A 57 0.22 -8.39 -15.28
CA ALA A 57 1.48 -9.10 -15.44
C ALA A 57 2.58 -8.32 -16.21
N ALA A 58 2.24 -7.20 -16.83
CA ALA A 58 3.21 -6.29 -17.48
C ALA A 58 3.66 -5.17 -16.52
N CYS A 59 3.14 -5.15 -15.30
CA CYS A 59 3.45 -4.14 -14.30
C CYS A 59 4.47 -4.67 -13.28
N ASN A 60 5.34 -3.78 -12.84
CA ASN A 60 6.18 -3.97 -11.68
C ASN A 60 5.60 -3.19 -10.51
N ALA A 61 5.68 -3.73 -9.31
CA ALA A 61 5.25 -3.06 -8.10
C ALA A 61 6.44 -2.68 -7.21
N LYS A 62 6.25 -1.58 -6.49
CA LYS A 62 7.14 -1.16 -5.40
C LYS A 62 6.28 -0.88 -4.17
N ILE A 63 6.69 -1.38 -3.00
CA ILE A 63 5.89 -1.30 -1.77
C ILE A 63 6.66 -0.51 -0.70
N PHE A 64 6.00 0.46 -0.10
CA PHE A 64 6.59 1.29 0.96
C PHE A 64 5.62 1.45 2.11
N GLY A 65 6.11 1.41 3.34
CA GLY A 65 5.30 1.68 4.53
C GLY A 65 5.27 0.55 5.55
N GLY A 66 4.11 0.32 6.14
CA GLY A 66 3.95 -0.70 7.18
C GLY A 66 4.73 -0.43 8.47
N GLY A 67 5.20 0.80 8.68
CA GLY A 67 5.92 1.19 9.88
C GLY A 67 5.02 1.24 11.12
N ASN A 68 5.59 1.01 12.29
CA ASN A 68 4.92 1.20 13.55
C ASN A 68 4.97 2.70 13.93
N MET A 69 3.82 3.34 13.86
CA MET A 69 3.69 4.77 14.19
C MET A 69 3.69 5.03 15.70
N PHE A 70 3.31 4.04 16.50
CA PHE A 70 3.11 4.17 17.94
C PHE A 70 3.85 3.05 18.70
N PRO A 71 5.19 3.04 18.68
CA PRO A 71 5.98 1.96 19.28
C PRO A 71 5.79 1.82 20.79
N ALA A 72 5.38 2.88 21.47
CA ALA A 72 5.10 2.87 22.91
C ALA A 72 3.75 2.20 23.27
N GLN A 73 2.83 2.07 22.30
CA GLN A 73 1.55 1.41 22.53
C GLN A 73 1.72 -0.11 22.38
N ARG A 74 1.86 -0.81 23.48
CA ARG A 74 1.88 -2.28 23.52
C ARG A 74 0.44 -2.81 23.49
N GLY A 75 -0.11 -2.92 22.28
CA GLY A 75 -1.36 -3.65 22.03
C GLY A 75 -1.11 -5.15 21.90
N ALA A 76 -2.07 -5.98 22.32
CA ALA A 76 -2.05 -7.40 22.05
C ALA A 76 -2.37 -7.61 20.55
N GLY A 77 -1.39 -8.04 19.76
CA GLY A 77 -1.60 -8.40 18.36
C GLY A 77 -0.55 -7.82 17.39
N VAL A 78 -0.67 -8.24 16.13
CA VAL A 78 0.21 -7.78 15.06
C VAL A 78 -0.13 -6.33 14.71
N PRO A 79 0.85 -5.40 14.70
CA PRO A 79 0.62 -4.01 14.34
C PRO A 79 -0.05 -3.86 12.97
N VAL A 80 -0.95 -2.88 12.84
CA VAL A 80 -1.70 -2.63 11.58
C VAL A 80 -0.75 -2.41 10.41
N GLY A 81 0.32 -1.64 10.62
CA GLY A 81 1.32 -1.41 9.58
C GLY A 81 1.92 -2.70 9.04
N ARG A 82 2.25 -3.64 9.92
CA ARG A 82 2.77 -4.93 9.50
C ARG A 82 1.74 -5.72 8.68
N ARG A 83 0.49 -5.76 9.15
CA ARG A 83 -0.60 -6.42 8.40
C ARG A 83 -0.81 -5.81 7.02
N ASN A 84 -0.71 -4.48 6.91
CA ASN A 84 -0.82 -3.78 5.62
C ASN A 84 0.29 -4.17 4.65
N GLY A 85 1.55 -4.20 5.10
CA GLY A 85 2.68 -4.58 4.27
C GLY A 85 2.61 -6.03 3.80
N GLU A 86 2.25 -6.94 4.70
CA GLU A 86 2.07 -8.36 4.38
C GLU A 86 0.89 -8.57 3.41
N ALA A 87 -0.23 -7.88 3.63
CA ALA A 87 -1.39 -7.94 2.72
C ALA A 87 -1.04 -7.42 1.32
N ALA A 88 -0.30 -6.32 1.21
CA ALA A 88 0.14 -5.79 -0.08
C ALA A 88 0.97 -6.79 -0.86
N ARG A 89 1.96 -7.46 -0.21
CA ARG A 89 2.76 -8.52 -0.84
C ARG A 89 1.88 -9.67 -1.36
N GLN A 90 0.97 -10.16 -0.52
CA GLN A 90 0.09 -11.28 -0.86
C GLN A 90 -0.84 -10.92 -2.03
N LEU A 91 -1.42 -9.73 -2.00
CA LEU A 91 -2.32 -9.25 -3.06
C LEU A 91 -1.60 -9.12 -4.40
N LEU A 92 -0.43 -8.50 -4.43
CA LEU A 92 0.36 -8.34 -5.66
C LEU A 92 0.77 -9.69 -6.23
N ASN A 93 1.25 -10.59 -5.38
CA ASN A 93 1.60 -11.95 -5.79
C ASN A 93 0.40 -12.73 -6.35
N ALA A 94 -0.77 -12.61 -5.72
CA ALA A 94 -2.00 -13.26 -6.18
C ALA A 94 -2.47 -12.76 -7.57
N HIS A 95 -2.12 -11.52 -7.93
CA HIS A 95 -2.39 -10.94 -9.24
C HIS A 95 -1.25 -11.10 -10.26
N GLY A 96 -0.18 -11.83 -9.90
CA GLY A 96 0.97 -12.06 -10.77
C GLY A 96 1.79 -10.80 -11.05
N ILE A 97 1.78 -9.83 -10.13
CA ILE A 97 2.54 -8.58 -10.24
C ILE A 97 3.85 -8.74 -9.46
N GLU A 98 4.98 -8.58 -10.14
CA GLU A 98 6.29 -8.68 -9.53
C GLU A 98 6.59 -7.48 -8.62
N VAL A 99 6.99 -7.76 -7.39
CA VAL A 99 7.49 -6.73 -6.47
C VAL A 99 9.00 -6.58 -6.68
N VAL A 100 9.40 -5.55 -7.39
CA VAL A 100 10.81 -5.30 -7.75
C VAL A 100 11.56 -4.51 -6.70
N SER A 101 10.88 -3.86 -5.77
CA SER A 101 11.49 -3.10 -4.67
C SER A 101 10.52 -2.94 -3.52
N GLU A 102 11.04 -2.97 -2.30
CA GLU A 102 10.25 -2.70 -1.12
C GLU A 102 11.07 -2.02 -0.02
N SER A 103 10.39 -1.19 0.76
CA SER A 103 10.88 -0.66 2.02
C SER A 103 9.74 -0.70 3.03
N LEU A 104 9.69 -1.78 3.79
CA LEU A 104 8.59 -2.10 4.70
C LEU A 104 9.04 -2.14 6.15
N PHE A 105 8.06 -1.92 7.03
CA PHE A 105 8.16 -2.08 8.48
C PHE A 105 9.09 -1.06 9.16
N GLY A 106 9.60 -1.38 10.34
CA GLY A 106 10.37 -0.46 11.16
C GLY A 106 9.47 0.50 11.96
N GLN A 107 10.04 1.59 12.43
CA GLN A 107 9.33 2.60 13.24
C GLN A 107 9.12 3.89 12.44
N GLY A 108 8.04 4.61 12.76
CA GLY A 108 7.71 5.88 12.11
C GLY A 108 7.07 5.72 10.74
N HIS A 109 7.04 6.81 10.01
CA HIS A 109 6.41 6.87 8.69
C HIS A 109 7.43 7.05 7.57
N ARG A 110 6.96 6.94 6.32
CA ARG A 110 7.80 7.18 5.14
C ARG A 110 7.21 8.29 4.30
N GLN A 111 8.08 9.14 3.84
CA GLN A 111 7.81 10.05 2.75
C GLN A 111 8.23 9.37 1.46
N VAL A 112 7.33 9.33 0.48
CA VAL A 112 7.54 8.68 -0.81
C VAL A 112 7.34 9.68 -1.92
N VAL A 113 8.26 9.71 -2.88
CA VAL A 113 8.13 10.46 -4.13
C VAL A 113 8.22 9.48 -5.28
N PHE A 114 7.25 9.50 -6.16
CA PHE A 114 7.15 8.61 -7.31
C PHE A 114 7.17 9.41 -8.61
N ASP A 115 8.18 9.20 -9.42
CA ASP A 115 8.23 9.69 -10.79
C ASP A 115 7.56 8.67 -11.72
N ILE A 116 6.37 8.99 -12.19
CA ILE A 116 5.59 8.10 -13.05
C ILE A 116 6.27 7.89 -14.41
N ALA A 117 6.99 8.89 -14.92
CA ALA A 117 7.59 8.81 -16.24
C ALA A 117 8.78 7.86 -16.29
N SER A 118 9.62 7.85 -15.27
CA SER A 118 10.77 6.94 -15.15
C SER A 118 10.45 5.65 -14.39
N GLY A 119 9.43 5.68 -13.51
CA GLY A 119 9.14 4.62 -12.55
C GLY A 119 10.02 4.66 -11.31
N ASP A 120 10.85 5.71 -11.14
CA ASP A 120 11.72 5.84 -9.99
C ASP A 120 10.94 6.23 -8.74
N VAL A 121 11.37 5.69 -7.62
CA VAL A 121 10.79 5.99 -6.32
C VAL A 121 11.90 6.32 -5.33
N TRP A 122 11.75 7.45 -4.67
CA TRP A 122 12.56 7.84 -3.53
C TRP A 122 11.72 7.71 -2.27
N ALA A 123 12.24 6.98 -1.29
CA ALA A 123 11.59 6.82 0.00
C ALA A 123 12.53 7.21 1.13
N ARG A 124 12.03 8.01 2.06
CA ARG A 124 12.75 8.41 3.27
C ARG A 124 11.94 8.03 4.49
N GLN A 125 12.56 7.26 5.39
CA GLN A 125 11.95 6.96 6.68
C GLN A 125 12.16 8.13 7.63
N LEU A 126 11.08 8.54 8.29
CA LEU A 126 11.07 9.59 9.30
C LEU A 126 10.76 8.96 10.66
N PRO A 127 11.34 9.47 11.75
CA PRO A 127 11.06 8.95 13.08
C PRO A 127 9.58 9.11 13.41
N PRO A 128 9.07 8.35 14.40
CA PRO A 128 7.75 8.60 14.94
C PRO A 128 7.65 10.06 15.39
N THR A 129 6.52 10.69 15.12
CA THR A 129 6.23 11.97 15.75
C THR A 129 6.05 11.72 17.24
N ASP A 130 6.94 12.25 18.06
CA ASP A 130 6.71 12.29 19.50
C ASP A 130 5.36 12.98 19.71
N GLY A 131 4.40 12.20 20.21
CA GLY A 131 3.11 12.76 20.61
C GLY A 131 3.41 13.85 21.63
N GLY A 132 3.19 15.11 21.26
CA GLY A 132 3.58 16.27 22.01
C GLY A 132 3.29 16.09 23.49
N ALA A 133 4.34 15.99 24.29
CA ALA A 133 4.26 16.32 25.68
C ALA A 133 3.80 17.78 25.72
N GLY A 134 2.54 17.97 26.13
CA GLY A 134 1.97 19.30 26.31
C GLY A 134 2.92 20.12 27.15
N ALA A 135 3.42 21.20 26.59
CA ALA A 135 4.03 22.24 27.36
C ALA A 135 2.92 22.82 28.24
N SER A 136 2.86 22.35 29.49
CA SER A 136 2.23 23.10 30.56
C SER A 136 3.17 24.24 30.89
N ALA A 137 2.79 25.40 30.44
CA ALA A 137 3.27 26.63 31.04
C ALA A 137 2.46 26.97 32.26
#